data_dbc4899ce13ca2290b08cf31ea3a8ecb
#
_entry.id   dbc4899ce13ca2290b08cf31ea3a8ecb
#
_cell.length_a   1.000
_cell.length_b   1.000
_cell.length_c   1.000
_cell.angle_alpha   90.00
_cell.angle_beta   90.00
_cell.angle_gamma   90.00
#
_symmetry.space_group_name_H-M   'P 1'
#
loop_
_entity.id
_entity.type
_entity.pdbx_description
1 polymer ?
#
loop_
_entity_poly.entity_id
_entity_poly.type
_entity_poly.pdbx_seq_one_letter_code
_entity_poly.pdbx_strand_id
1 'polypeptide(L)'
;MGSRNDLLKHGIMSSDTEVIVRTALVGKKQLAPVAMTVAATITVAAILNGLITATHAEGATQAYTLPTGTVMDAALTSFVVNNDSFDFTIINLSPAAANTITLTAADGFTIVGQPIVHSNEFEVSYYMGTGTFRVRRVSPNVFVAYRIA
;
A
#
# COMPACT_ATOMS: atom_id res chain seq x y z
N MET A 1 26.21 -44.98 -5.39
CA MET A 1 25.28 -44.01 -5.90
C MET A 1 24.72 -43.03 -4.87
N GLY A 2 25.41 -42.84 -3.78
CA GLY A 2 25.06 -41.80 -2.84
C GLY A 2 24.96 -40.43 -3.46
N SER A 3 25.79 -40.15 -4.42
CA SER A 3 25.74 -38.93 -5.19
C SER A 3 24.40 -38.69 -5.91
N ARG A 4 23.73 -39.76 -6.28
CA ARG A 4 22.41 -39.67 -6.93
C ARG A 4 21.34 -39.25 -5.91
N ASN A 5 21.44 -39.78 -4.72
CA ASN A 5 20.55 -39.37 -3.64
C ASN A 5 20.79 -37.90 -3.26
N ASP A 6 22.03 -37.51 -3.33
CA ASP A 6 22.37 -36.10 -3.12
C ASP A 6 21.77 -35.22 -4.20
N LEU A 7 21.75 -35.72 -5.45
CA LEU A 7 21.06 -35.03 -6.53
C LEU A 7 19.56 -34.91 -6.31
N LEU A 8 18.94 -35.91 -5.69
CA LEU A 8 17.52 -35.83 -5.33
C LEU A 8 17.29 -34.79 -4.24
N LYS A 9 18.17 -34.74 -3.26
CA LYS A 9 18.14 -33.67 -2.27
C LYS A 9 18.32 -32.31 -2.90
N HIS A 10 19.26 -32.20 -3.80
CA HIS A 10 19.47 -31.00 -4.58
C HIS A 10 18.28 -30.69 -5.45
N GLY A 11 17.63 -31.69 -6.01
CA GLY A 11 16.40 -31.53 -6.78
C GLY A 11 15.28 -30.91 -5.96
N ILE A 12 15.10 -31.36 -4.73
CA ILE A 12 14.10 -30.78 -3.80
C ILE A 12 14.47 -29.33 -3.48
N MET A 13 15.72 -29.05 -3.17
CA MET A 13 16.20 -27.69 -2.93
C MET A 13 16.08 -26.83 -4.19
N SER A 14 16.37 -27.38 -5.35
CA SER A 14 16.18 -26.70 -6.63
C SER A 14 14.72 -26.36 -6.89
N SER A 15 13.81 -27.24 -6.50
CA SER A 15 12.37 -26.99 -6.62
C SER A 15 11.94 -25.82 -5.78
N ASP A 16 12.38 -25.75 -4.55
CA ASP A 16 12.10 -24.61 -3.66
C ASP A 16 12.72 -23.31 -4.20
N THR A 17 13.93 -23.39 -4.70
CA THR A 17 14.60 -22.26 -5.35
C THR A 17 13.88 -21.82 -6.61
N GLU A 18 13.40 -22.75 -7.43
CA GLU A 18 12.59 -22.44 -8.59
C GLU A 18 11.31 -21.70 -8.24
N VAL A 19 10.60 -22.11 -7.19
CA VAL A 19 9.40 -21.43 -6.74
C VAL A 19 9.71 -20.00 -6.33
N ILE A 20 10.78 -19.77 -5.58
CA ILE A 20 11.21 -18.42 -5.16
C ILE A 20 11.60 -17.59 -6.40
N VAL A 21 12.36 -18.12 -7.32
CA VAL A 21 12.77 -17.41 -8.55
C VAL A 21 11.56 -17.10 -9.42
N ARG A 22 10.62 -18.01 -9.59
CA ARG A 22 9.37 -17.74 -10.30
C ARG A 22 8.58 -16.61 -9.68
N THR A 23 8.42 -16.62 -8.36
CA THR A 23 7.71 -15.56 -7.67
C THR A 23 8.39 -14.20 -7.90
N ALA A 24 9.72 -14.16 -7.87
CA ALA A 24 10.49 -12.95 -8.14
C ALA A 24 10.36 -12.50 -9.61
N LEU A 25 10.37 -13.41 -10.57
CA LEU A 25 10.29 -13.10 -12.00
C LEU A 25 8.87 -12.73 -12.46
N VAL A 26 7.85 -13.33 -11.88
CA VAL A 26 6.44 -13.06 -12.23
C VAL A 26 5.91 -11.79 -11.54
N GLY A 27 6.63 -11.32 -10.52
CA GLY A 27 6.24 -10.15 -9.75
C GLY A 27 5.13 -10.44 -8.72
N LYS A 28 4.73 -9.40 -8.02
CA LYS A 28 3.62 -9.46 -7.07
C LYS A 28 2.30 -9.62 -7.79
N LYS A 29 1.46 -10.50 -7.27
CA LYS A 29 0.06 -10.55 -7.68
C LYS A 29 -0.64 -9.28 -7.20
N GLN A 30 -1.15 -8.48 -8.12
CA GLN A 30 -1.99 -7.34 -7.82
C GLN A 30 -3.46 -7.74 -7.94
N LEU A 31 -4.18 -7.62 -6.83
CA LEU A 31 -5.64 -7.78 -6.84
C LEU A 31 -6.29 -6.52 -7.45
N ALA A 32 -7.58 -6.61 -7.76
CA ALA A 32 -8.33 -5.45 -8.22
C ALA A 32 -8.19 -4.30 -7.20
N PRO A 33 -8.10 -3.05 -7.68
CA PRO A 33 -8.05 -1.89 -6.78
C PRO A 33 -9.26 -1.86 -5.85
N VAL A 34 -9.06 -1.40 -4.63
CA VAL A 34 -10.17 -1.12 -3.72
C VAL A 34 -10.76 0.23 -4.08
N ALA A 35 -12.03 0.26 -4.47
CA ALA A 35 -12.72 1.49 -4.83
C ALA A 35 -13.30 2.17 -3.57
N MET A 36 -13.07 3.47 -3.45
CA MET A 36 -13.64 4.33 -2.40
C MET A 36 -14.39 5.50 -3.05
N THR A 37 -15.63 5.70 -2.63
CA THR A 37 -16.51 6.75 -3.18
C THR A 37 -16.97 7.77 -2.13
N VAL A 38 -16.58 7.57 -0.88
CA VAL A 38 -16.90 8.44 0.26
C VAL A 38 -15.70 8.56 1.18
N ALA A 39 -15.64 9.65 1.95
CA ALA A 39 -14.68 9.81 3.01
C ALA A 39 -14.87 8.70 4.05
N ALA A 40 -13.80 7.99 4.37
CA ALA A 40 -13.85 6.87 5.31
C ALA A 40 -12.46 6.53 5.84
N THR A 41 -12.43 5.68 6.85
CA THR A 41 -11.19 5.02 7.27
C THR A 41 -10.81 3.95 6.25
N ILE A 42 -9.59 4.02 5.76
CA ILE A 42 -9.02 3.01 4.85
C ILE A 42 -8.83 1.72 5.64
N THR A 43 -9.33 0.62 5.12
CA THR A 43 -9.12 -0.67 5.78
C THR A 43 -7.67 -1.14 5.63
N VAL A 44 -7.19 -1.92 6.59
CA VAL A 44 -5.85 -2.53 6.47
C VAL A 44 -5.74 -3.38 5.22
N ALA A 45 -6.79 -4.12 4.86
CA ALA A 45 -6.82 -4.92 3.64
C ALA A 45 -6.63 -4.07 2.37
N ALA A 46 -7.22 -2.86 2.31
CA ALA A 46 -7.03 -1.95 1.19
C ALA A 46 -5.59 -1.44 1.09
N ILE A 47 -4.99 -1.12 2.23
CA ILE A 47 -3.58 -0.70 2.29
C ILE A 47 -2.65 -1.84 1.85
N LEU A 48 -2.86 -3.05 2.35
CA LEU A 48 -2.04 -4.21 2.01
C LEU A 48 -2.27 -4.68 0.56
N ASN A 49 -3.44 -4.41 -0.03
CA ASN A 49 -3.67 -4.60 -1.46
C ASN A 49 -2.75 -3.69 -2.30
N GLY A 50 -2.37 -2.55 -1.76
CA GLY A 50 -1.41 -1.63 -2.37
C GLY A 50 -2.00 -0.66 -3.39
N LEU A 51 -3.27 -0.81 -3.79
CA LEU A 51 -3.88 0.05 -4.79
C LEU A 51 -5.32 0.40 -4.44
N ILE A 52 -5.59 1.70 -4.33
CA ILE A 52 -6.89 2.28 -4.00
C ILE A 52 -7.28 3.25 -5.11
N THR A 53 -8.48 3.14 -5.62
CA THR A 53 -9.07 4.14 -6.51
C THR A 53 -10.12 4.94 -5.75
N ALA A 54 -10.14 6.24 -5.98
CA ALA A 54 -11.09 7.14 -5.34
C ALA A 54 -11.85 7.91 -6.40
N THR A 55 -13.18 7.94 -6.28
CA THR A 55 -14.05 8.71 -7.18
C THR A 55 -15.11 9.41 -6.35
N HIS A 56 -15.09 10.74 -6.34
CA HIS A 56 -16.04 11.57 -5.60
C HIS A 56 -16.80 12.47 -6.54
N ALA A 57 -18.01 12.81 -6.14
CA ALA A 57 -18.81 13.83 -6.81
C ALA A 57 -18.11 15.21 -6.74
N GLU A 58 -18.49 16.11 -7.64
CA GLU A 58 -17.86 17.40 -7.80
C GLU A 58 -17.79 18.25 -6.52
N GLY A 59 -16.70 18.98 -6.38
CA GLY A 59 -16.56 20.09 -5.45
C GLY A 59 -16.20 19.75 -4.01
N ALA A 60 -15.71 18.54 -3.72
CA ALA A 60 -15.43 18.13 -2.35
C ALA A 60 -13.99 17.67 -2.12
N THR A 61 -13.37 18.21 -1.07
CA THR A 61 -12.20 17.60 -0.46
C THR A 61 -12.66 16.43 0.42
N GLN A 62 -12.10 15.26 0.22
CA GLN A 62 -12.44 14.05 0.98
C GLN A 62 -11.28 13.66 1.89
N ALA A 63 -11.59 13.37 3.15
CA ALA A 63 -10.62 12.87 4.10
C ALA A 63 -10.62 11.33 4.11
N TYR A 64 -9.47 10.74 3.83
CA TYR A 64 -9.23 9.30 4.00
C TYR A 64 -8.36 9.10 5.22
N THR A 65 -8.93 8.50 6.25
CA THR A 65 -8.22 8.29 7.51
C THR A 65 -7.52 6.93 7.50
N LEU A 66 -6.25 6.91 7.88
CA LEU A 66 -5.53 5.66 8.09
C LEU A 66 -6.18 4.87 9.26
N PRO A 67 -6.08 3.54 9.27
CA PRO A 67 -6.47 2.77 10.45
C PRO A 67 -5.59 3.15 11.64
N THR A 68 -6.01 2.86 12.85
CA THR A 68 -5.13 3.06 14.01
C THR A 68 -3.93 2.11 13.95
N GLY A 69 -2.82 2.51 14.55
CA GLY A 69 -1.63 1.66 14.64
C GLY A 69 -1.92 0.30 15.29
N THR A 70 -2.81 0.27 16.29
CA THR A 70 -3.25 -0.98 16.92
C THR A 70 -3.98 -1.90 15.94
N VAL A 71 -4.89 -1.37 15.13
CA VAL A 71 -5.62 -2.15 14.12
C VAL A 71 -4.68 -2.64 13.02
N MET A 72 -3.75 -1.79 12.59
CA MET A 72 -2.73 -2.16 11.62
C MET A 72 -1.83 -3.29 12.15
N ASP A 73 -1.30 -3.14 13.34
CA ASP A 73 -0.37 -4.11 13.94
C ASP A 73 -1.06 -5.47 14.20
N ALA A 74 -2.32 -5.46 14.61
CA ALA A 74 -3.11 -6.68 14.80
C ALA A 74 -3.38 -7.44 13.49
N ALA A 75 -3.48 -6.74 12.37
CA ALA A 75 -3.69 -7.35 11.07
C ALA A 75 -2.40 -7.81 10.41
N LEU A 76 -1.27 -7.19 10.76
CA LEU A 76 0.04 -7.66 10.35
C LEU A 76 0.43 -8.86 11.22
N THR A 77 0.73 -9.96 10.57
CA THR A 77 1.12 -11.17 11.29
C THR A 77 2.49 -11.01 11.97
N SER A 78 2.87 -11.98 12.80
CA SER A 78 4.16 -12.02 13.51
C SER A 78 5.42 -11.96 12.62
N PHE A 79 5.26 -11.90 11.31
CA PHE A 79 6.37 -11.72 10.37
C PHE A 79 6.81 -10.28 10.18
N VAL A 80 6.01 -9.32 10.64
CA VAL A 80 6.35 -7.89 10.53
C VAL A 80 7.16 -7.47 11.75
N VAL A 81 8.38 -7.01 11.48
CA VAL A 81 9.28 -6.49 12.50
C VAL A 81 9.46 -4.99 12.35
N ASN A 82 10.10 -4.35 13.32
CA ASN A 82 10.41 -2.92 13.23
C ASN A 82 11.26 -2.63 11.99
N ASN A 83 10.95 -1.56 11.31
CA ASN A 83 11.50 -1.10 10.05
C ASN A 83 11.02 -1.85 8.79
N ASP A 84 10.19 -2.87 8.92
CA ASP A 84 9.48 -3.39 7.76
C ASP A 84 8.60 -2.30 7.16
N SER A 85 8.51 -2.30 5.85
CA SER A 85 7.74 -1.31 5.11
C SER A 85 7.01 -1.91 3.92
N PHE A 86 5.92 -1.27 3.54
CA PHE A 86 5.14 -1.58 2.36
C PHE A 86 4.53 -0.30 1.79
N ASP A 87 4.20 -0.34 0.52
CA ASP A 87 3.68 0.82 -0.20
C ASP A 87 2.22 0.63 -0.56
N PHE A 88 1.47 1.72 -0.58
CA PHE A 88 0.16 1.78 -1.20
C PHE A 88 0.01 3.07 -2.01
N THR A 89 -0.80 3.00 -3.05
CA THR A 89 -1.07 4.13 -3.95
C THR A 89 -2.55 4.45 -3.96
N ILE A 90 -2.88 5.71 -3.87
CA ILE A 90 -4.23 6.24 -4.11
C ILE A 90 -4.24 6.89 -5.48
N ILE A 91 -5.19 6.49 -6.33
CA ILE A 91 -5.47 7.11 -7.62
C ILE A 91 -6.79 7.87 -7.48
N ASN A 92 -6.73 9.18 -7.62
CA ASN A 92 -7.92 10.02 -7.56
C ASN A 92 -8.51 10.18 -8.97
N LEU A 93 -9.59 9.46 -9.23
CA LEU A 93 -10.33 9.45 -10.49
C LEU A 93 -11.49 10.44 -10.51
N SER A 94 -11.58 11.32 -9.53
CA SER A 94 -12.67 12.29 -9.43
C SER A 94 -12.67 13.24 -10.63
N PRO A 95 -13.86 13.58 -11.18
CA PRO A 95 -13.95 14.28 -12.46
C PRO A 95 -13.74 15.80 -12.38
N ALA A 96 -13.61 16.37 -11.19
CA ALA A 96 -13.40 17.80 -11.03
C ALA A 96 -12.01 18.13 -10.45
N ALA A 97 -11.36 19.13 -11.02
CA ALA A 97 -10.04 19.60 -10.61
C ALA A 97 -9.98 19.98 -9.12
N ALA A 98 -11.06 20.51 -8.56
CA ALA A 98 -11.15 20.88 -7.16
C ALA A 98 -11.24 19.69 -6.19
N ASN A 99 -11.51 18.49 -6.70
CA ASN A 99 -11.63 17.30 -5.85
C ASN A 99 -10.27 16.82 -5.39
N THR A 100 -10.02 16.92 -4.11
CA THR A 100 -8.79 16.44 -3.49
C THR A 100 -9.10 15.36 -2.46
N ILE A 101 -8.15 14.47 -2.26
CA ILE A 101 -8.17 13.50 -1.18
C ILE A 101 -7.08 13.87 -0.23
N THR A 102 -7.43 14.05 1.04
CA THR A 102 -6.46 14.30 2.10
C THR A 102 -6.31 13.05 2.95
N LEU A 103 -5.12 12.47 2.95
CA LEU A 103 -4.81 11.38 3.87
C LEU A 103 -4.64 11.95 5.28
N THR A 104 -5.36 11.39 6.23
CA THR A 104 -5.29 11.81 7.64
C THR A 104 -4.77 10.66 8.51
N ALA A 105 -3.97 11.04 9.51
CA ALA A 105 -3.45 10.07 10.47
C ALA A 105 -4.51 9.73 11.53
N ALA A 106 -4.53 8.48 11.98
CA ALA A 106 -5.19 8.06 13.21
C ALA A 106 -4.14 7.76 14.29
N ASP A 107 -4.59 7.43 15.48
CA ASP A 107 -3.71 7.09 16.60
C ASP A 107 -2.69 6.03 16.21
N GLY A 108 -1.43 6.26 16.55
CA GLY A 108 -0.33 5.38 16.20
C GLY A 108 0.25 5.61 14.81
N PHE A 109 -0.30 6.54 14.02
CA PHE A 109 0.26 6.93 12.72
C PHE A 109 0.79 8.37 12.74
N THR A 110 1.85 8.57 11.99
CA THR A 110 2.36 9.90 11.60
C THR A 110 2.49 9.94 10.08
N ILE A 111 2.10 11.05 9.46
CA ILE A 111 2.27 11.27 8.02
C ILE A 111 3.40 12.27 7.80
N VAL A 112 4.33 11.92 6.94
CA VAL A 112 5.46 12.76 6.55
C VAL A 112 5.39 13.06 5.05
N GLY A 113 5.44 14.33 4.70
CA GLY A 113 5.30 14.83 3.34
C GLY A 113 3.87 15.28 3.04
N GLN A 114 3.58 15.55 1.77
CA GLN A 114 2.28 16.08 1.34
C GLN A 114 1.19 15.01 1.42
N PRO A 115 0.14 15.20 2.24
CA PRO A 115 -0.92 14.21 2.38
C PRO A 115 -2.01 14.31 1.30
N ILE A 116 -1.97 15.34 0.44
CA ILE A 116 -3.03 15.61 -0.53
C ILE A 116 -2.76 14.87 -1.84
N VAL A 117 -3.79 14.21 -2.37
CA VAL A 117 -3.82 13.63 -3.71
C VAL A 117 -4.84 14.40 -4.54
N HIS A 118 -4.36 15.15 -5.52
CA HIS A 118 -5.21 15.93 -6.44
C HIS A 118 -5.95 15.01 -7.41
N SER A 119 -6.98 15.52 -8.06
CA SER A 119 -7.67 14.76 -9.13
C SER A 119 -6.84 14.73 -10.42
N ASN A 120 -7.14 13.81 -11.31
CA ASN A 120 -6.54 13.74 -12.64
C ASN A 120 -6.88 14.96 -13.52
N GLU A 121 -7.98 15.65 -13.24
CA GLU A 121 -8.44 16.83 -13.99
C GLU A 121 -7.80 18.15 -13.52
N PHE A 122 -6.83 18.08 -12.61
CA PHE A 122 -6.15 19.27 -12.15
C PHE A 122 -5.27 19.85 -13.28
N GLU A 123 -5.61 21.02 -13.77
CA GLU A 123 -5.01 21.64 -14.98
C GLU A 123 -3.52 22.00 -14.85
N VAL A 124 -2.98 21.97 -13.65
CA VAL A 124 -1.56 22.25 -13.43
C VAL A 124 -0.75 20.97 -13.62
N SER A 125 0.01 20.92 -14.67
CA SER A 125 0.78 19.78 -15.18
C SER A 125 1.71 19.04 -14.19
N TYR A 126 1.76 19.44 -12.95
CA TYR A 126 2.67 18.88 -11.94
C TYR A 126 1.99 17.92 -10.96
N TYR A 127 0.67 17.82 -10.99
CA TYR A 127 -0.06 16.96 -10.08
C TYR A 127 -0.70 15.82 -10.86
N MET A 128 -0.04 14.70 -10.86
CA MET A 128 -0.68 13.47 -11.31
C MET A 128 -1.74 13.09 -10.27
N GLY A 129 -2.91 12.65 -10.69
CA GLY A 129 -3.99 12.20 -9.82
C GLY A 129 -3.65 10.98 -8.98
N THR A 130 -2.42 10.88 -8.53
CA THR A 130 -1.91 9.74 -7.76
C THR A 130 -1.09 10.19 -6.56
N GLY A 131 -1.09 9.38 -5.53
CA GLY A 131 -0.23 9.55 -4.38
C GLY A 131 0.23 8.21 -3.84
N THR A 132 1.53 7.99 -3.81
CA THR A 132 2.13 6.78 -3.25
C THR A 132 2.71 7.05 -1.88
N PHE A 133 2.38 6.20 -0.93
CA PHE A 133 2.82 6.30 0.45
C PHE A 133 3.53 5.02 0.86
N ARG A 134 4.67 5.17 1.50
CA ARG A 134 5.39 4.08 2.15
C ARG A 134 5.08 4.08 3.64
N VAL A 135 4.52 3.00 4.11
CA VAL A 135 4.25 2.78 5.53
C VAL A 135 5.42 1.99 6.13
N ARG A 136 6.02 2.51 7.18
CA ARG A 136 7.07 1.84 7.95
C ARG A 136 6.59 1.61 9.38
N ARG A 137 6.77 0.39 9.89
CA ARG A 137 6.56 0.09 11.30
C ARG A 137 7.74 0.59 12.11
N VAL A 138 7.49 1.44 13.07
CA VAL A 138 8.53 2.00 13.96
C VAL A 138 8.71 1.12 15.20
N SER A 139 7.58 0.76 15.81
CA SER A 139 7.50 -0.10 16.99
C SER A 139 6.08 -0.71 17.04
N PRO A 140 5.77 -1.60 17.97
CA PRO A 140 4.41 -2.10 18.13
C PRO A 140 3.38 -0.97 18.18
N ASN A 141 2.36 -1.06 17.35
CA ASN A 141 1.27 -0.09 17.20
C ASN A 141 1.69 1.31 16.70
N VAL A 142 2.93 1.50 16.27
CA VAL A 142 3.44 2.80 15.81
C VAL A 142 3.99 2.72 14.40
N PHE A 143 3.44 3.54 13.52
CA PHE A 143 3.74 3.57 12.09
C PHE A 143 3.98 5.00 11.60
N VAL A 144 4.78 5.10 10.54
CA VAL A 144 4.97 6.35 9.81
C VAL A 144 4.66 6.11 8.33
N ALA A 145 3.82 6.95 7.76
CA ALA A 145 3.52 6.95 6.33
C ALA A 145 4.26 8.10 5.65
N TYR A 146 5.16 7.79 4.76
CA TYR A 146 5.95 8.77 3.99
C TYR A 146 5.33 8.94 2.61
N ARG A 147 5.06 10.16 2.19
CA ARG A 147 4.75 10.43 0.78
C ARG A 147 6.02 10.26 -0.05
N ILE A 148 6.01 9.35 -1.01
CA ILE A 148 7.19 9.06 -1.85
C ILE A 148 6.98 9.37 -3.33
N ALA A 149 5.73 9.52 -3.74
CA ALA A 149 5.37 9.98 -5.08
C ALA A 149 3.94 10.55 -5.13
#